data_ea4cbc8e8feed35d9dee302ef286aa42
#
_entry.id   ea4cbc8e8feed35d9dee302ef286aa42
#
_cell.length_a   1.000
_cell.length_b   1.000
_cell.length_c   1.000
_cell.angle_alpha   90.00
_cell.angle_beta   90.00
_cell.angle_gamma   90.00
#
_symmetry.space_group_name_H-M   'P 1'
#
loop_
_entity.id
_entity.type
_entity.pdbx_description
1 polymer ?
#
loop_
_entity_poly.entity_id
_entity_poly.type
_entity_poly.pdbx_seq_one_letter_code
_entity_poly.pdbx_strand_id
1 'polypeptide(L)'
;MGTQDAGAFEEGFSGEVEVGAGHVSGDSFKFGEYNGLEEQGGFFVGNATARYRAEDATYLDLLFYDLGLDSRSLSVEGGKQGKYKLFLEYDEIPHYISDSTATPYRGTGSETLSLPAGWVEAGSTAGMSALAGSLRDVDLHTKRERIGVGVAFVP
;
A
#
# COMPACT_ATOMS: atom_id res chain seq x y z
N MET A 1 -7.11 2.63 -46.53
CA MET A 1 -5.69 2.65 -46.14
C MET A 1 -5.57 3.81 -45.19
N GLY A 2 -5.82 3.54 -43.88
CA GLY A 2 -5.81 4.58 -42.86
C GLY A 2 -4.37 4.78 -42.40
N THR A 3 -3.86 5.97 -42.62
CA THR A 3 -2.65 6.48 -42.00
C THR A 3 -2.89 6.53 -40.49
N GLN A 4 -2.27 5.66 -39.70
CA GLN A 4 -2.14 5.89 -38.28
C GLN A 4 -1.22 7.13 -38.14
N ASP A 5 -1.84 8.21 -37.70
CA ASP A 5 -1.11 9.37 -37.20
C ASP A 5 -0.24 8.87 -36.04
N ALA A 6 1.06 8.79 -36.27
CA ALA A 6 2.02 8.65 -35.18
C ALA A 6 1.82 9.87 -34.30
N GLY A 7 1.24 9.68 -33.11
CA GLY A 7 0.84 10.74 -32.21
C GLY A 7 1.93 11.80 -32.13
N ALA A 8 1.58 13.01 -32.53
CA ALA A 8 2.48 14.16 -32.50
C ALA A 8 3.04 14.29 -31.07
N PHE A 9 4.33 14.46 -30.96
CA PHE A 9 4.98 14.77 -29.68
C PHE A 9 4.41 16.10 -29.19
N GLU A 10 3.50 16.03 -28.22
CA GLU A 10 2.93 17.23 -27.60
C GLU A 10 3.88 17.74 -26.53
N GLU A 11 4.44 18.91 -26.77
CA GLU A 11 5.25 19.63 -25.80
C GLU A 11 4.37 20.26 -24.72
N GLY A 12 4.95 20.45 -23.55
CA GLY A 12 4.28 21.06 -22.43
C GLY A 12 3.88 20.06 -21.34
N PHE A 13 2.91 20.46 -20.58
CA PHE A 13 2.38 19.70 -19.45
C PHE A 13 1.01 19.12 -19.79
N SER A 14 0.83 17.84 -19.49
CA SER A 14 -0.47 17.16 -19.55
C SER A 14 -0.63 16.26 -18.32
N GLY A 15 -1.84 15.98 -17.93
CA GLY A 15 -2.11 15.13 -16.79
C GLY A 15 -3.59 14.90 -16.58
N GLU A 16 -3.86 13.91 -15.75
CA GLU A 16 -5.20 13.52 -15.36
C GLU A 16 -5.23 13.24 -13.86
N VAL A 17 -6.32 13.60 -13.22
CA VAL A 17 -6.57 13.30 -11.81
C VAL A 17 -7.95 12.67 -11.70
N GLU A 18 -7.99 11.50 -11.09
CA GLU A 18 -9.22 10.80 -10.76
C GLU A 18 -9.37 10.76 -9.24
N VAL A 19 -10.57 11.01 -8.76
CA VAL A 19 -10.91 10.87 -7.34
C VAL A 19 -12.21 10.12 -7.20
N GLY A 20 -12.23 9.20 -6.24
CA GLY A 20 -13.39 8.40 -5.93
C GLY A 20 -13.60 8.32 -4.42
N ALA A 21 -14.83 8.06 -4.02
CA ALA A 21 -15.19 7.75 -2.66
C ALA A 21 -16.14 6.55 -2.62
N GLY A 22 -16.05 5.76 -1.58
CA GLY A 22 -16.88 4.59 -1.37
C GLY A 22 -17.15 4.34 0.10
N HIS A 23 -17.90 3.28 0.36
CA HIS A 23 -18.23 2.85 1.71
C HIS A 23 -18.23 1.34 1.79
N VAL A 24 -17.47 0.81 2.74
CA VAL A 24 -17.48 -0.61 3.11
C VAL A 24 -18.63 -0.83 4.09
N SER A 25 -19.57 -1.71 3.77
CA SER A 25 -20.80 -1.92 4.53
C SER A 25 -20.67 -2.89 5.70
N GLY A 26 -19.55 -3.58 5.84
CA GLY A 26 -19.30 -4.52 6.91
C GLY A 26 -17.85 -4.95 6.94
N ASP A 27 -17.36 -5.32 8.13
CA ASP A 27 -15.98 -5.73 8.34
C ASP A 27 -15.67 -7.03 7.60
N SER A 28 -14.54 -7.07 6.91
CA SER A 28 -14.05 -8.26 6.23
C SER A 28 -12.57 -8.14 5.90
N PHE A 29 -11.72 -8.81 6.66
CA PHE A 29 -10.29 -8.85 6.37
C PHE A 29 -10.01 -9.39 4.94
N LYS A 30 -10.85 -10.31 4.46
CA LYS A 30 -10.70 -10.89 3.12
C LYS A 30 -11.00 -9.92 1.99
N PHE A 31 -11.92 -8.98 2.19
CA PHE A 31 -12.19 -7.93 1.23
C PHE A 31 -11.06 -6.91 1.18
N GLY A 32 -10.53 -6.55 2.35
CA GLY A 32 -9.44 -5.59 2.50
C GLY A 32 -8.03 -6.18 2.45
N GLU A 33 -7.89 -7.49 2.18
CA GLU A 33 -6.65 -8.25 2.36
C GLU A 33 -5.39 -7.57 1.80
N TYR A 34 -5.51 -6.85 0.67
CA TYR A 34 -4.38 -6.22 -0.02
C TYR A 34 -4.56 -4.72 -0.30
N ASN A 35 -5.58 -4.09 0.25
CA ASN A 35 -5.86 -2.67 0.00
C ASN A 35 -6.22 -1.85 1.24
N GLY A 36 -6.39 -2.50 2.40
CA GLY A 36 -6.73 -1.83 3.66
C GLY A 36 -8.20 -1.49 3.84
N LEU A 37 -9.12 -2.09 3.07
CA LEU A 37 -10.55 -1.88 3.18
C LEU A 37 -11.25 -2.99 3.99
N GLU A 38 -10.62 -3.44 5.08
CA GLU A 38 -11.13 -4.52 5.94
C GLU A 38 -12.20 -4.07 6.92
N GLU A 39 -12.19 -2.81 7.31
CA GLU A 39 -13.14 -2.25 8.28
C GLU A 39 -14.32 -1.55 7.60
N GLN A 40 -15.49 -1.59 8.28
CA GLN A 40 -16.65 -0.82 7.87
C GLN A 40 -16.37 0.68 7.95
N GLY A 41 -16.63 1.40 6.86
CA GLY A 41 -16.42 2.85 6.86
C GLY A 41 -16.38 3.47 5.48
N GLY A 42 -16.29 4.79 5.47
CA GLY A 42 -16.08 5.56 4.25
C GLY A 42 -14.60 5.59 3.88
N PHE A 43 -14.31 5.50 2.60
CA PHE A 43 -12.96 5.66 2.08
C PHE A 43 -12.95 6.58 0.86
N PHE A 44 -11.77 7.07 0.52
CA PHE A 44 -11.53 7.74 -0.75
C PHE A 44 -10.36 7.06 -1.47
N VAL A 45 -10.35 7.18 -2.78
CA VAL A 45 -9.24 6.75 -3.63
C VAL A 45 -8.92 7.85 -4.62
N GLY A 46 -7.65 8.06 -4.87
CA GLY A 46 -7.17 9.02 -5.84
C GLY A 46 -6.10 8.42 -6.74
N ASN A 47 -6.19 8.74 -8.03
CA ASN A 47 -5.15 8.44 -9.00
C ASN A 47 -4.75 9.75 -9.68
N ALA A 48 -3.49 9.87 -10.01
CA ALA A 48 -3.02 11.01 -10.78
C ALA A 48 -1.90 10.62 -11.73
N THR A 49 -1.95 11.16 -12.91
CA THR A 49 -0.87 11.07 -13.88
C THR A 49 -0.47 12.47 -14.31
N ALA A 50 0.81 12.72 -14.49
CA ALA A 50 1.29 13.96 -15.03
C ALA A 50 2.50 13.70 -15.94
N ARG A 51 2.55 14.41 -17.04
CA ARG A 51 3.61 14.30 -18.04
C ARG A 51 4.08 15.69 -18.42
N TYR A 52 5.37 15.85 -18.50
CA TYR A 52 6.01 17.04 -19.02
C TYR A 52 6.97 16.66 -20.14
N ARG A 53 6.95 17.43 -21.22
CA ARG A 53 7.82 17.26 -22.39
C ARG A 53 8.34 18.61 -22.83
N ALA A 54 9.65 18.73 -23.04
CA ALA A 54 10.31 19.94 -23.51
C ALA A 54 10.94 19.73 -24.89
N GLU A 55 11.10 20.82 -25.63
CA GLU A 55 11.73 20.84 -26.98
C GLU A 55 13.12 20.21 -27.01
N ASP A 56 13.86 20.32 -25.91
CA ASP A 56 15.22 19.79 -25.78
C ASP A 56 15.27 18.30 -25.43
N ALA A 57 14.11 17.60 -25.55
CA ALA A 57 13.89 16.21 -25.18
C ALA A 57 14.00 15.91 -23.67
N THR A 58 13.95 16.94 -22.81
CA THR A 58 13.78 16.74 -21.38
C THR A 58 12.33 16.30 -21.07
N TYR A 59 12.17 15.35 -20.15
CA TYR A 59 10.87 14.83 -19.79
C TYR A 59 10.75 14.54 -18.30
N LEU A 60 9.50 14.52 -17.83
CA LEU A 60 9.11 14.06 -16.51
C LEU A 60 7.77 13.34 -16.61
N ASP A 61 7.69 12.15 -16.04
CA ASP A 61 6.47 11.37 -15.87
C ASP A 61 6.23 11.13 -14.38
N LEU A 62 5.01 11.38 -13.93
CA LEU A 62 4.56 11.17 -12.56
C LEU A 62 3.32 10.27 -12.60
N LEU A 63 3.32 9.26 -11.73
CA LEU A 63 2.22 8.33 -11.57
C LEU A 63 1.94 8.16 -10.07
N PHE A 64 0.68 8.33 -9.68
CA PHE A 64 0.18 8.09 -8.34
C PHE A 64 -1.05 7.20 -8.44
N TYR A 65 -1.05 6.09 -7.71
CA TYR A 65 -2.17 5.17 -7.67
C TYR A 65 -2.59 4.88 -6.24
N ASP A 66 -3.89 4.65 -6.07
CA ASP A 66 -4.51 4.23 -4.82
C ASP A 66 -4.23 5.17 -3.64
N LEU A 67 -4.06 6.48 -3.91
CA LEU A 67 -3.91 7.48 -2.85
C LEU A 67 -5.14 7.44 -1.94
N GLY A 68 -4.92 7.23 -0.65
CA GLY A 68 -5.98 7.04 0.34
C GLY A 68 -6.20 5.58 0.73
N LEU A 69 -5.59 4.62 0.03
CA LEU A 69 -5.56 3.20 0.40
C LEU A 69 -4.19 2.80 0.93
N ASP A 70 -4.13 1.65 1.58
CA ASP A 70 -2.87 1.06 2.06
C ASP A 70 -2.04 0.41 0.94
N SER A 71 -2.62 0.28 -0.27
CA SER A 71 -1.96 -0.22 -1.48
C SER A 71 -1.38 0.89 -2.38
N ARG A 72 -1.18 2.09 -1.82
CA ARG A 72 -0.73 3.24 -2.60
C ARG A 72 0.63 3.05 -3.23
N SER A 73 0.77 3.60 -4.43
CA SER A 73 2.04 3.61 -5.14
C SER A 73 2.34 4.94 -5.81
N LEU A 74 3.63 5.19 -6.00
CA LEU A 74 4.17 6.38 -6.64
C LEU A 74 5.28 5.95 -7.59
N SER A 75 5.29 6.51 -8.79
CA SER A 75 6.42 6.42 -9.72
C SER A 75 6.75 7.80 -10.29
N VAL A 76 8.02 8.12 -10.28
CA VAL A 76 8.58 9.34 -10.88
C VAL A 76 9.68 8.91 -11.81
N GLU A 77 9.58 9.24 -13.08
CA GLU A 77 10.65 9.06 -14.05
C GLU A 77 10.91 10.39 -14.77
N GLY A 78 12.16 10.77 -14.88
CA GLY A 78 12.55 11.98 -15.59
C GLY A 78 13.95 11.90 -16.15
N GLY A 79 14.22 12.69 -17.16
CA GLY A 79 15.51 12.67 -17.80
C GLY A 79 15.57 13.42 -19.12
N LYS A 80 16.54 13.03 -19.93
CA LYS A 80 16.69 13.51 -21.30
C LYS A 80 16.69 12.32 -22.24
N GLN A 81 15.70 12.26 -23.13
CA GLN A 81 15.51 11.14 -24.05
C GLN A 81 16.78 10.88 -24.88
N GLY A 82 17.17 9.60 -24.93
CA GLY A 82 18.38 9.18 -25.64
C GLY A 82 19.70 9.52 -24.94
N LYS A 83 19.68 10.03 -23.70
CA LYS A 83 20.89 10.34 -22.92
C LYS A 83 20.89 9.67 -21.54
N TYR A 84 19.92 10.01 -20.72
CA TYR A 84 19.81 9.45 -19.37
C TYR A 84 18.39 9.51 -18.87
N LYS A 85 18.09 8.66 -17.91
CA LYS A 85 16.88 8.71 -17.08
C LYS A 85 17.19 8.46 -15.61
N LEU A 86 16.42 9.10 -14.77
CA LEU A 86 16.36 8.91 -13.32
C LEU A 86 14.97 8.38 -12.99
N PHE A 87 14.87 7.47 -12.03
CA PHE A 87 13.57 7.03 -11.55
C PHE A 87 13.57 6.85 -10.05
N LEU A 88 12.40 7.08 -9.47
CA LEU A 88 12.02 6.82 -8.09
C LEU A 88 10.71 6.06 -8.10
N GLU A 89 10.65 4.96 -7.36
CA GLU A 89 9.44 4.17 -7.15
C GLU A 89 9.20 3.99 -5.66
N TYR A 90 7.94 4.02 -5.27
CA TYR A 90 7.48 3.70 -3.94
C TYR A 90 6.20 2.87 -4.03
N ASP A 91 6.15 1.76 -3.31
CA ASP A 91 4.97 0.90 -3.23
C ASP A 91 4.74 0.47 -1.78
N GLU A 92 3.48 0.47 -1.38
CA GLU A 92 3.01 -0.20 -0.17
C GLU A 92 2.19 -1.43 -0.54
N ILE A 93 2.44 -2.53 0.12
CA ILE A 93 1.74 -3.79 -0.08
C ILE A 93 1.30 -4.29 1.30
N PRO A 94 0.07 -3.97 1.72
CA PRO A 94 -0.51 -4.53 2.92
C PRO A 94 -0.90 -6.00 2.68
N HIS A 95 -0.94 -6.77 3.74
CA HIS A 95 -1.51 -8.11 3.74
C HIS A 95 -2.16 -8.36 5.10
N TYR A 96 -3.47 -8.20 5.15
CA TYR A 96 -4.30 -8.48 6.31
C TYR A 96 -4.58 -9.98 6.36
N ILE A 97 -4.22 -10.62 7.47
CA ILE A 97 -4.21 -12.08 7.61
C ILE A 97 -5.40 -12.55 8.43
N SER A 98 -5.73 -11.84 9.51
CA SER A 98 -6.84 -12.19 10.39
C SER A 98 -7.23 -11.03 11.29
N ASP A 99 -8.51 -10.85 11.47
CA ASP A 99 -9.17 -9.94 12.41
C ASP A 99 -9.78 -10.67 13.63
N SER A 100 -9.75 -11.99 13.62
CA SER A 100 -10.37 -12.85 14.63
C SER A 100 -9.37 -13.66 15.47
N THR A 101 -8.09 -13.34 15.35
CA THR A 101 -7.06 -13.98 16.16
C THR A 101 -7.09 -13.41 17.58
N ALA A 102 -7.07 -14.28 18.57
CA ALA A 102 -7.01 -13.88 19.97
C ALA A 102 -5.78 -14.46 20.67
N THR A 103 -5.19 -13.68 21.57
CA THR A 103 -4.01 -14.08 22.33
C THR A 103 -4.11 -13.68 23.81
N PRO A 104 -3.59 -14.50 24.74
CA PRO A 104 -3.45 -14.09 26.14
C PRO A 104 -2.23 -13.19 26.38
N TYR A 105 -1.32 -13.10 25.41
CA TYR A 105 -0.10 -12.31 25.58
C TYR A 105 -0.38 -10.81 25.52
N ARG A 106 0.35 -10.05 26.33
CA ARG A 106 0.44 -8.59 26.30
C ARG A 106 1.71 -8.17 25.58
N GLY A 107 1.70 -6.99 24.95
CA GLY A 107 2.84 -6.47 24.21
C GLY A 107 2.92 -6.97 22.76
N THR A 108 1.80 -7.42 22.18
CA THR A 108 1.71 -7.73 20.75
C THR A 108 2.16 -6.53 19.91
N GLY A 109 3.00 -6.78 18.91
CA GLY A 109 3.64 -5.72 18.11
C GLY A 109 4.92 -5.14 18.73
N SER A 110 5.35 -5.60 19.91
CA SER A 110 6.62 -5.23 20.54
C SER A 110 7.59 -6.40 20.59
N GLU A 111 8.85 -6.13 20.96
CA GLU A 111 9.88 -7.16 21.12
C GLU A 111 9.67 -8.05 22.37
N THR A 112 8.78 -7.66 23.26
CA THR A 112 8.58 -8.38 24.52
C THR A 112 7.11 -8.75 24.70
N LEU A 113 6.85 -10.04 24.80
CA LEU A 113 5.56 -10.59 25.13
C LEU A 113 5.54 -11.04 26.61
N SER A 114 4.48 -10.71 27.34
CA SER A 114 4.28 -11.13 28.71
C SER A 114 2.88 -11.72 28.90
N LEU A 115 2.78 -12.71 29.77
CA LEU A 115 1.49 -13.22 30.22
C LEU A 115 0.90 -12.31 31.29
N PRO A 116 -0.44 -12.26 31.42
CA PRO A 116 -1.08 -11.45 32.45
C PRO A 116 -0.72 -11.95 33.86
N ALA A 117 -0.78 -11.04 34.82
CA ALA A 117 -0.58 -11.39 36.23
C ALA A 117 -1.63 -12.45 36.66
N GLY A 118 -1.17 -13.46 37.39
CA GLY A 118 -2.02 -14.54 37.80
C GLY A 118 -2.29 -15.62 36.75
N TRP A 119 -1.48 -15.64 35.69
CA TRP A 119 -1.54 -16.72 34.69
C TRP A 119 -1.31 -18.09 35.35
N VAL A 120 -2.15 -19.06 35.00
CA VAL A 120 -2.04 -20.44 35.45
C VAL A 120 -1.59 -21.33 34.30
N GLU A 121 -0.41 -21.94 34.46
CA GLU A 121 0.10 -22.92 33.51
C GLU A 121 -0.56 -24.28 33.75
N ALA A 122 -0.94 -24.95 32.67
CA ALA A 122 -1.52 -26.29 32.73
C ALA A 122 -1.15 -27.08 31.46
N GLY A 123 -1.21 -28.40 31.57
CA GLY A 123 -0.93 -29.29 30.43
C GLY A 123 -1.98 -29.30 29.31
N SER A 124 -3.12 -28.62 29.52
CA SER A 124 -4.18 -28.44 28.54
C SER A 124 -4.89 -27.11 28.76
N THR A 125 -5.54 -26.59 27.72
CA THR A 125 -6.30 -25.33 27.77
C THR A 125 -7.45 -25.38 28.79
N ALA A 126 -8.02 -26.56 29.05
CA ALA A 126 -9.07 -26.76 30.06
C ALA A 126 -8.58 -26.47 31.49
N GLY A 127 -7.29 -26.67 31.77
CA GLY A 127 -6.67 -26.36 33.05
C GLY A 127 -6.20 -24.92 33.21
N MET A 128 -6.16 -24.14 32.14
CA MET A 128 -5.72 -22.74 32.15
C MET A 128 -6.87 -21.82 32.54
N SER A 129 -7.19 -21.75 33.81
CA SER A 129 -8.40 -21.06 34.34
C SER A 129 -8.43 -19.55 33.98
N ALA A 130 -7.29 -18.92 33.80
CA ALA A 130 -7.20 -17.50 33.40
C ALA A 130 -7.32 -17.27 31.90
N LEU A 131 -7.30 -18.31 31.04
CA LEU A 131 -7.21 -18.18 29.58
C LEU A 131 -8.37 -17.36 29.01
N ALA A 132 -9.60 -17.76 29.26
CA ALA A 132 -10.78 -17.12 28.67
C ALA A 132 -10.89 -15.63 29.02
N GLY A 133 -10.55 -15.24 30.25
CA GLY A 133 -10.58 -13.83 30.68
C GLY A 133 -9.35 -13.03 30.27
N SER A 134 -8.34 -13.68 29.69
CA SER A 134 -7.10 -13.05 29.28
C SER A 134 -6.97 -12.87 27.77
N LEU A 135 -7.82 -13.54 27.00
CA LEU A 135 -7.83 -13.40 25.54
C LEU A 135 -8.15 -11.97 25.13
N ARG A 136 -7.41 -11.49 24.18
CA ARG A 136 -7.60 -10.19 23.53
C ARG A 136 -7.47 -10.38 22.02
N ASP A 137 -8.33 -9.70 21.31
CA ASP A 137 -8.28 -9.70 19.85
C ASP A 137 -6.99 -9.00 19.37
N VAL A 138 -6.43 -9.54 18.33
CA VAL A 138 -5.23 -9.05 17.68
C VAL A 138 -5.41 -9.14 16.18
N ASP A 139 -5.32 -8.00 15.53
CA ASP A 139 -5.29 -7.93 14.07
C ASP A 139 -3.91 -8.34 13.57
N LEU A 140 -3.89 -9.40 12.79
CA LEU A 140 -2.67 -9.89 12.17
C LEU A 140 -2.56 -9.36 10.76
N HIS A 141 -1.55 -8.53 10.54
CA HIS A 141 -1.23 -8.03 9.22
C HIS A 141 0.28 -7.87 9.04
N THR A 142 0.70 -7.85 7.80
CA THR A 142 2.04 -7.45 7.40
C THR A 142 1.94 -6.31 6.40
N LYS A 143 2.89 -5.39 6.45
CA LYS A 143 3.02 -4.32 5.49
C LYS A 143 4.43 -4.35 4.92
N ARG A 144 4.55 -4.40 3.61
CA ARG A 144 5.81 -4.27 2.90
C ARG A 144 5.86 -2.91 2.22
N GLU A 145 6.92 -2.20 2.45
CA GLU A 145 7.25 -0.96 1.75
C GLU A 145 8.44 -1.19 0.85
N ARG A 146 8.36 -0.74 -0.38
CA ARG A 146 9.44 -0.81 -1.35
C ARG A 146 9.78 0.59 -1.84
N ILE A 147 11.06 0.96 -1.75
CA ILE A 147 11.59 2.17 -2.36
C ILE A 147 12.63 1.74 -3.38
N GLY A 148 12.46 2.18 -4.61
CA GLY A 148 13.41 1.97 -5.70
C GLY A 148 13.92 3.31 -6.23
N VAL A 149 15.23 3.41 -6.42
CA VAL A 149 15.84 4.55 -7.10
C VAL A 149 16.86 4.05 -8.11
N GLY A 150 16.96 4.72 -9.23
CA GLY A 150 17.92 4.32 -10.23
C GLY A 150 18.22 5.39 -11.25
N VAL A 151 19.30 5.16 -11.97
CA VAL A 151 19.75 5.95 -13.10
C VAL A 151 20.13 5.03 -14.25
N ALA A 152 19.75 5.39 -15.45
CA ALA A 152 20.22 4.73 -16.66
C ALA A 152 20.81 5.75 -17.62
N PHE A 153 21.90 5.38 -18.26
CA PHE A 153 22.54 6.16 -19.32
C PHE A 153 22.41 5.39 -20.64
N VAL A 154 22.15 6.13 -21.70
CA VAL A 154 22.12 5.59 -23.06
C VAL A 154 23.39 6.10 -23.75
N PRO A 155 24.33 5.22 -24.09
CA PRO A 155 25.59 5.59 -24.76
C PRO A 155 25.39 6.08 -26.19
#